data_eaeb60a678b4075b73be44d9305224d6
#
_entry.id   eaeb60a678b4075b73be44d9305224d6
#
_cell.length_a   1.000
_cell.length_b   1.000
_cell.length_c   1.000
_cell.angle_alpha   90.00
_cell.angle_beta   90.00
_cell.angle_gamma   90.00
#
_symmetry.space_group_name_H-M   'P 1'
#
loop_
_entity.id
_entity.type
_entity.pdbx_description
1 polymer ?
#
loop_
_entity_poly.entity_id
_entity_poly.type
_entity_poly.pdbx_seq_one_letter_code
_entity_poly.pdbx_strand_id
1 'polypeptide(L)'
;MLLATIAAMLSFVHVPVGMMPGGGGKTTMSIWQKLAFAAILGAAMPVGGAGPASAQTKPEGEMRFAVYVTIAPAWLDPGETGPGNLTPFWMLYALHDALVKPIPGNRMAPSLAESWTESPDKLVYEFKLRHGVKFHNGDPFTADDVKFSFERAKGAQLKEKVKEVVVVDPYTVRFVLHAPWPDFMTIYGTLWSAAGWITPKQYFEKVGPDGFLKHPIGLGPYKFVSMKPGIELVMEANEDYWRKVPSVKRLVYFSVPEATTRLAMLKRGEVDLAYLLEGELGESIKNDPELKLAFSGGIGTHHLDFFDMWDAKSPWADPRVRKAASLAIDRKALSDAQTLGASKPTGGVVLKSMEYALPIEPDPYDPEQAKKLLAAAGYPNGFDGGDLTPIPPYAASGEIVVNYLGAIGIRMKLRTMERAAFFSAFQGKKLKGVCFCTIAIYGNASTRIAENVPSNGSYAYGGWPDVDELYQKQLTETDPAKREEMLHRIQEILHERTRFAPIYDYFWASGVGPRVEEAALMKIDPFPWAAPLEDVRLKRP
;
A
#
# COMPACT_ATOMS: atom_id res chain seq x y z
N MET A 1 -43.80 25.44 18.38
CA MET A 1 -43.64 26.48 19.41
C MET A 1 -42.89 25.99 20.66
N LEU A 2 -42.13 24.93 20.59
CA LEU A 2 -41.35 24.39 21.75
C LEU A 2 -39.82 24.44 21.54
N LEU A 3 -39.35 24.85 20.37
CA LEU A 3 -37.92 24.96 20.05
C LEU A 3 -37.35 26.40 20.19
N ALA A 4 -38.19 27.39 20.43
CA ALA A 4 -37.77 28.78 20.60
C ALA A 4 -37.45 29.16 22.07
N THR A 5 -37.80 28.31 23.04
CA THR A 5 -37.66 28.61 24.48
C THR A 5 -36.34 28.05 25.06
N ILE A 6 -35.66 27.15 24.36
CA ILE A 6 -34.39 26.55 24.85
C ILE A 6 -33.17 27.37 24.42
N ALA A 7 -33.28 28.16 23.34
CA ALA A 7 -32.16 29.02 22.89
C ALA A 7 -31.94 30.28 23.74
N ALA A 8 -32.89 30.67 24.58
CA ALA A 8 -32.80 31.89 25.41
C ALA A 8 -32.15 31.67 26.79
N MET A 9 -31.87 30.43 27.20
CA MET A 9 -31.27 30.14 28.53
C MET A 9 -29.77 29.83 28.52
N LEU A 10 -29.10 29.84 27.35
CA LEU A 10 -27.68 29.57 27.24
C LEU A 10 -26.80 30.82 27.01
N SER A 11 -27.35 32.04 27.09
CA SER A 11 -26.60 33.26 26.74
C SER A 11 -26.15 34.13 27.93
N PHE A 12 -26.16 33.63 29.15
CA PHE A 12 -25.67 34.41 30.30
C PHE A 12 -24.84 33.57 31.27
N VAL A 13 -23.62 33.26 30.95
CA VAL A 13 -22.51 33.13 31.91
C VAL A 13 -21.21 33.48 31.21
N HIS A 14 -20.89 34.75 31.13
CA HIS A 14 -19.54 35.26 30.91
C HIS A 14 -18.95 35.61 32.28
N VAL A 15 -17.93 34.86 32.71
CA VAL A 15 -17.17 35.22 33.91
C VAL A 15 -15.76 35.58 33.45
N PRO A 16 -15.28 36.80 33.79
CA PRO A 16 -13.94 37.24 33.41
C PRO A 16 -12.88 36.55 34.29
N VAL A 17 -11.78 36.11 33.64
CA VAL A 17 -10.57 35.60 34.31
C VAL A 17 -9.82 36.80 34.95
N GLY A 18 -9.87 36.89 36.29
CA GLY A 18 -9.04 37.77 37.09
C GLY A 18 -8.04 36.93 37.87
N MET A 19 -6.78 37.31 37.78
CA MET A 19 -5.64 36.79 38.58
C MET A 19 -5.88 36.90 40.08
N MET A 20 -5.60 35.84 40.85
CA MET A 20 -5.26 35.92 42.26
C MET A 20 -4.31 34.82 42.73
N PRO A 21 -3.53 35.09 43.77
CA PRO A 21 -2.35 34.29 44.15
C PRO A 21 -2.66 33.18 45.17
N GLY A 22 -1.68 32.31 45.33
CA GLY A 22 -1.65 31.07 46.04
C GLY A 22 -2.18 31.02 47.46
N GLY A 23 -2.73 29.87 47.82
CA GLY A 23 -3.14 29.50 49.18
C GLY A 23 -3.76 28.12 49.19
N GLY A 24 -3.08 27.14 49.78
CA GLY A 24 -3.58 25.77 49.91
C GLY A 24 -4.76 25.68 50.89
N GLY A 25 -5.81 25.03 50.44
CA GLY A 25 -6.94 24.71 51.28
C GLY A 25 -7.78 23.57 50.65
N LYS A 26 -7.83 22.42 51.31
CA LYS A 26 -8.72 21.28 50.97
C LYS A 26 -10.16 21.71 51.19
N THR A 27 -10.89 21.94 50.11
CA THR A 27 -12.36 22.16 50.16
C THR A 27 -13.08 20.84 50.01
N THR A 28 -13.60 20.35 51.12
CA THR A 28 -14.59 19.25 51.16
C THR A 28 -15.93 19.75 50.68
N MET A 29 -16.45 19.20 49.60
CA MET A 29 -17.83 19.49 49.12
C MET A 29 -18.87 19.06 50.14
N SER A 30 -19.84 19.94 50.42
CA SER A 30 -20.95 19.69 51.36
C SER A 30 -21.92 18.62 50.83
N ILE A 31 -22.58 17.94 51.78
CA ILE A 31 -23.57 16.86 51.51
C ILE A 31 -24.67 17.29 50.54
N TRP A 32 -25.02 18.57 50.49
CA TRP A 32 -26.05 19.13 49.61
C TRP A 32 -25.61 19.22 48.14
N GLN A 33 -24.35 19.34 47.85
CA GLN A 33 -23.82 19.34 46.48
C GLN A 33 -23.69 17.91 45.88
N LYS A 34 -23.61 16.89 46.74
CA LYS A 34 -23.62 15.47 46.31
C LYS A 34 -25.04 14.96 46.01
N LEU A 35 -26.08 15.55 46.59
CA LEU A 35 -27.47 15.17 46.33
C LEU A 35 -28.05 15.81 45.04
N ALA A 36 -27.51 16.92 44.57
CA ALA A 36 -27.91 17.52 43.30
C ALA A 36 -27.41 16.78 42.07
N PHE A 37 -26.35 15.98 42.16
CA PHE A 37 -25.82 15.18 41.05
C PHE A 37 -26.50 13.81 40.89
N ALA A 38 -27.19 13.32 41.92
CA ALA A 38 -27.90 12.04 41.92
C ALA A 38 -29.34 12.11 41.36
N ALA A 39 -29.92 13.32 41.19
CA ALA A 39 -31.30 13.50 40.75
C ALA A 39 -31.48 13.70 39.24
N ILE A 40 -30.41 13.74 38.43
CA ILE A 40 -30.49 13.94 36.97
C ILE A 40 -30.31 12.63 36.18
N LEU A 41 -30.03 11.51 36.83
CA LEU A 41 -29.80 10.20 36.18
C LEU A 41 -31.03 9.25 36.20
N GLY A 42 -32.22 9.74 36.46
CA GLY A 42 -33.40 8.91 36.68
C GLY A 42 -34.60 9.13 35.75
N ALA A 43 -34.45 9.71 34.54
CA ALA A 43 -35.58 9.81 33.61
C ALA A 43 -35.12 9.95 32.14
N ALA A 44 -34.34 8.98 31.62
CA ALA A 44 -34.19 8.79 30.18
C ALA A 44 -34.80 7.43 29.83
N MET A 45 -36.09 7.39 29.60
CA MET A 45 -36.70 6.30 28.82
C MET A 45 -36.10 6.35 27.41
N PRO A 46 -35.65 5.22 26.85
CA PRO A 46 -35.28 5.18 25.45
C PRO A 46 -36.57 5.33 24.63
N VAL A 47 -36.84 6.51 24.10
CA VAL A 47 -37.65 6.64 22.90
C VAL A 47 -36.83 5.96 21.81
N GLY A 48 -37.19 4.71 21.54
CA GLY A 48 -36.71 3.97 20.37
C GLY A 48 -37.17 4.69 19.10
N GLY A 49 -36.46 5.73 18.74
CA GLY A 49 -36.46 6.26 17.39
C GLY A 49 -35.75 5.23 16.53
N ALA A 50 -36.51 4.30 15.94
CA ALA A 50 -36.09 3.64 14.73
C ALA A 50 -35.80 4.77 13.72
N GLY A 51 -34.55 5.23 13.62
CA GLY A 51 -34.10 5.99 12.47
C GLY A 51 -34.56 5.21 11.23
N PRO A 52 -34.91 5.86 10.12
CA PRO A 52 -35.28 5.15 8.92
C PRO A 52 -34.13 4.18 8.63
N ALA A 53 -34.40 2.87 8.72
CA ALA A 53 -33.51 1.86 8.19
C ALA A 53 -33.30 2.30 6.75
N SER A 54 -32.10 2.78 6.45
CA SER A 54 -31.71 3.12 5.09
C SER A 54 -32.02 1.86 4.30
N ALA A 55 -33.06 1.90 3.48
CA ALA A 55 -33.44 0.76 2.66
C ALA A 55 -32.18 0.42 1.85
N GLN A 56 -31.60 -0.73 2.15
CA GLN A 56 -30.38 -1.20 1.53
C GLN A 56 -30.72 -1.39 0.06
N THR A 57 -30.27 -0.45 -0.77
CA THR A 57 -30.57 -0.48 -2.21
C THR A 57 -29.92 -1.73 -2.78
N LYS A 58 -30.72 -2.54 -3.46
CA LYS A 58 -30.23 -3.76 -4.14
C LYS A 58 -29.10 -3.37 -5.10
N PRO A 59 -28.01 -4.16 -5.15
CA PRO A 59 -26.92 -3.91 -6.10
C PRO A 59 -27.41 -3.88 -7.56
N GLU A 60 -27.00 -2.86 -8.33
CA GLU A 60 -27.41 -2.68 -9.72
C GLU A 60 -26.24 -2.28 -10.60
N GLY A 61 -26.38 -2.53 -11.91
CA GLY A 61 -25.41 -2.12 -12.91
C GLY A 61 -24.12 -2.95 -12.92
N GLU A 62 -23.24 -2.58 -13.83
CA GLU A 62 -21.96 -3.22 -14.07
C GLU A 62 -20.89 -2.14 -14.20
N MET A 63 -19.80 -2.23 -13.42
CA MET A 63 -18.61 -1.40 -13.56
C MET A 63 -17.48 -2.18 -14.21
N ARG A 64 -16.87 -1.58 -15.20
CA ARG A 64 -15.86 -2.19 -16.07
C ARG A 64 -14.52 -1.49 -15.90
N PHE A 65 -13.47 -2.30 -15.70
CA PHE A 65 -12.12 -1.81 -15.46
C PHE A 65 -11.17 -2.30 -16.57
N ALA A 66 -10.43 -1.41 -17.20
CA ALA A 66 -9.29 -1.77 -18.04
C ALA A 66 -8.01 -1.74 -17.21
N VAL A 67 -7.43 -2.91 -16.95
CA VAL A 67 -6.21 -3.05 -16.14
C VAL A 67 -4.97 -3.20 -17.03
N TYR A 68 -3.86 -2.63 -16.60
CA TYR A 68 -2.58 -2.58 -17.34
C TYR A 68 -1.76 -3.88 -17.28
N VAL A 69 -2.28 -4.88 -16.60
CA VAL A 69 -1.60 -6.16 -16.37
C VAL A 69 -2.46 -7.32 -16.83
N THR A 70 -1.83 -8.46 -17.09
CA THR A 70 -2.50 -9.74 -17.29
C THR A 70 -2.89 -10.31 -15.93
N ILE A 71 -4.20 -10.45 -15.66
CA ILE A 71 -4.70 -11.01 -14.40
C ILE A 71 -4.37 -12.50 -14.38
N ALA A 72 -3.63 -12.93 -13.35
CA ALA A 72 -3.28 -14.33 -13.15
C ALA A 72 -4.26 -15.02 -12.18
N PRO A 73 -4.68 -16.29 -12.42
CA PRO A 73 -5.54 -17.04 -11.50
C PRO A 73 -5.01 -17.09 -10.06
N ALA A 74 -3.68 -17.17 -9.90
CA ALA A 74 -3.03 -17.18 -8.59
C ALA A 74 -3.31 -15.92 -7.74
N TRP A 75 -3.71 -14.79 -8.35
CA TRP A 75 -4.06 -13.58 -7.63
C TRP A 75 -5.40 -13.65 -6.89
N LEU A 76 -6.20 -14.69 -7.18
CA LEU A 76 -7.46 -14.95 -6.51
C LEU A 76 -7.31 -15.79 -5.23
N ASP A 77 -6.08 -16.25 -4.94
CA ASP A 77 -5.75 -17.02 -3.74
C ASP A 77 -4.78 -16.23 -2.83
N PRO A 78 -5.20 -15.85 -1.61
CA PRO A 78 -4.31 -15.18 -0.66
C PRO A 78 -3.03 -15.97 -0.37
N GLY A 79 -3.11 -17.30 -0.31
CA GLY A 79 -1.96 -18.18 -0.07
C GLY A 79 -0.88 -18.13 -1.15
N GLU A 80 -1.22 -17.68 -2.36
CA GLU A 80 -0.29 -17.53 -3.48
C GLU A 80 0.37 -16.13 -3.54
N THR A 81 -0.09 -15.17 -2.71
CA THR A 81 0.42 -13.80 -2.69
C THR A 81 1.64 -13.69 -1.76
N GLY A 82 2.82 -13.60 -2.36
CA GLY A 82 4.08 -13.40 -1.62
C GLY A 82 4.27 -11.98 -1.10
N PRO A 83 5.22 -11.79 -0.16
CA PRO A 83 5.59 -10.49 0.38
C PRO A 83 5.98 -9.48 -0.70
N GLY A 84 5.59 -8.20 -0.50
CA GLY A 84 5.93 -7.12 -1.43
C GLY A 84 5.19 -7.17 -2.78
N ASN A 85 4.36 -8.18 -3.04
CA ASN A 85 3.55 -8.26 -4.25
C ASN A 85 2.17 -7.63 -4.04
N LEU A 86 2.05 -6.39 -4.46
CA LEU A 86 0.89 -5.56 -4.20
C LEU A 86 -0.31 -5.83 -5.12
N THR A 87 -0.04 -6.23 -6.37
CA THR A 87 -1.08 -6.33 -7.41
C THR A 87 -2.21 -7.29 -7.07
N PRO A 88 -1.99 -8.46 -6.44
CA PRO A 88 -3.07 -9.38 -6.06
C PRO A 88 -4.10 -8.78 -5.10
N PHE A 89 -3.69 -7.84 -4.23
CA PHE A 89 -4.62 -7.22 -3.27
C PHE A 89 -5.80 -6.52 -3.94
N TRP A 90 -5.66 -6.10 -5.19
CA TRP A 90 -6.76 -5.59 -5.99
C TRP A 90 -7.93 -6.59 -6.08
N MET A 91 -7.61 -7.86 -6.34
CA MET A 91 -8.62 -8.93 -6.39
C MET A 91 -8.99 -9.42 -4.98
N LEU A 92 -8.04 -9.41 -4.05
CA LEU A 92 -8.29 -9.85 -2.68
C LEU A 92 -9.30 -8.94 -1.96
N TYR A 93 -9.28 -7.62 -2.20
CA TYR A 93 -10.29 -6.70 -1.67
C TYR A 93 -11.71 -6.98 -2.16
N ALA A 94 -11.86 -7.62 -3.31
CA ALA A 94 -13.14 -8.03 -3.84
C ALA A 94 -13.62 -9.36 -3.23
N LEU A 95 -12.76 -10.37 -3.25
CA LEU A 95 -13.13 -11.76 -2.97
C LEU A 95 -12.96 -12.17 -1.52
N HIS A 96 -12.02 -11.55 -0.79
CA HIS A 96 -11.60 -11.98 0.55
C HIS A 96 -11.66 -10.86 1.56
N ASP A 97 -11.52 -11.25 2.82
CA ASP A 97 -11.27 -10.34 3.94
C ASP A 97 -10.09 -10.81 4.77
N ALA A 98 -9.52 -9.88 5.57
CA ALA A 98 -8.40 -10.15 6.47
C ALA A 98 -8.82 -9.95 7.92
N LEU A 99 -8.01 -10.43 8.88
CA LEU A 99 -8.25 -10.15 10.31
C LEU A 99 -8.17 -8.65 10.59
N VAL A 100 -7.13 -8.02 10.09
CA VAL A 100 -6.87 -6.58 10.14
C VAL A 100 -6.50 -6.17 8.73
N LYS A 101 -7.01 -5.05 8.23
CA LYS A 101 -6.68 -4.55 6.90
C LYS A 101 -6.81 -3.03 6.82
N PRO A 102 -6.07 -2.37 5.93
CA PRO A 102 -6.28 -0.96 5.63
C PRO A 102 -7.68 -0.71 5.09
N ILE A 103 -8.33 0.33 5.63
CA ILE A 103 -9.58 0.90 5.12
C ILE A 103 -9.46 2.43 5.09
N PRO A 104 -10.39 3.17 4.45
CA PRO A 104 -10.35 4.63 4.45
C PRO A 104 -10.22 5.22 5.86
N GLY A 105 -9.20 6.06 6.05
CA GLY A 105 -8.93 6.74 7.32
C GLY A 105 -8.28 5.88 8.42
N ASN A 106 -8.08 4.59 8.20
CA ASN A 106 -7.40 3.72 9.17
C ASN A 106 -6.55 2.67 8.44
N ARG A 107 -5.22 2.80 8.53
CA ARG A 107 -4.27 1.87 7.88
C ARG A 107 -4.20 0.50 8.55
N MET A 108 -4.73 0.35 9.77
CA MET A 108 -4.74 -0.90 10.53
C MET A 108 -6.10 -1.05 11.23
N ALA A 109 -7.13 -1.28 10.43
CA ALA A 109 -8.48 -1.35 10.93
C ALA A 109 -8.88 -2.77 11.35
N PRO A 110 -9.63 -2.93 12.46
CA PRO A 110 -10.35 -4.15 12.74
C PRO A 110 -11.24 -4.56 11.57
N SER A 111 -11.15 -5.83 11.15
CA SER A 111 -11.96 -6.40 10.07
C SER A 111 -12.59 -7.70 10.55
N LEU A 112 -12.11 -8.87 10.16
CA LEU A 112 -12.60 -10.14 10.70
C LEU A 112 -12.23 -10.34 12.17
N ALA A 113 -11.15 -9.72 12.66
CA ALA A 113 -10.92 -9.53 14.07
C ALA A 113 -11.64 -8.26 14.56
N GLU A 114 -12.41 -8.36 15.65
CA GLU A 114 -13.04 -7.20 16.30
C GLU A 114 -12.02 -6.41 17.12
N SER A 115 -11.05 -7.12 17.70
CA SER A 115 -9.97 -6.57 18.50
C SER A 115 -8.79 -7.52 18.57
N TRP A 116 -7.66 -7.02 19.01
CA TRP A 116 -6.49 -7.81 19.37
C TRP A 116 -5.76 -7.19 20.55
N THR A 117 -4.97 -8.01 21.23
CA THR A 117 -4.09 -7.61 22.33
C THR A 117 -2.68 -8.12 22.10
N GLU A 118 -1.71 -7.37 22.57
CA GLU A 118 -0.30 -7.75 22.62
C GLU A 118 0.08 -7.99 24.07
N SER A 119 0.81 -9.09 24.35
CA SER A 119 1.32 -9.36 25.69
C SER A 119 2.41 -8.36 26.10
N PRO A 120 2.63 -8.10 27.41
CA PRO A 120 3.66 -7.15 27.88
C PRO A 120 5.08 -7.47 27.41
N ASP A 121 5.41 -8.75 27.22
CA ASP A 121 6.68 -9.24 26.70
C ASP A 121 6.76 -9.21 25.16
N LYS A 122 5.67 -8.78 24.49
CA LYS A 122 5.55 -8.70 23.01
C LYS A 122 5.77 -10.01 22.27
N LEU A 123 5.51 -11.14 22.95
CA LEU A 123 5.64 -12.48 22.39
C LEU A 123 4.31 -13.07 21.94
N VAL A 124 3.17 -12.53 22.39
CA VAL A 124 1.85 -13.09 22.09
C VAL A 124 0.91 -12.02 21.58
N TYR A 125 0.29 -12.29 20.43
CA TYR A 125 -0.81 -11.53 19.87
C TYR A 125 -2.08 -12.37 19.88
N GLU A 126 -3.13 -11.93 20.59
CA GLU A 126 -4.41 -12.62 20.66
C GLU A 126 -5.48 -11.81 19.93
N PHE A 127 -6.17 -12.45 18.98
CA PHE A 127 -7.24 -11.85 18.18
C PHE A 127 -8.59 -12.43 18.58
N LYS A 128 -9.58 -11.54 18.81
CA LYS A 128 -10.98 -11.90 18.98
C LYS A 128 -11.68 -11.75 17.63
N LEU A 129 -12.26 -12.84 17.14
CA LEU A 129 -12.84 -12.92 15.81
C LEU A 129 -14.32 -12.54 15.84
N ARG A 130 -14.80 -11.97 14.74
CA ARG A 130 -16.19 -11.57 14.54
C ARG A 130 -17.07 -12.80 14.42
N HIS A 131 -18.18 -12.77 15.16
CA HIS A 131 -19.19 -13.83 15.12
C HIS A 131 -20.13 -13.67 13.90
N GLY A 132 -20.68 -14.79 13.42
CA GLY A 132 -21.75 -14.81 12.41
C GLY A 132 -21.30 -14.49 10.99
N VAL A 133 -20.02 -14.28 10.73
CA VAL A 133 -19.47 -14.09 9.37
C VAL A 133 -19.45 -15.42 8.63
N LYS A 134 -19.84 -15.39 7.35
CA LYS A 134 -19.93 -16.58 6.50
C LYS A 134 -19.15 -16.38 5.21
N PHE A 135 -18.52 -17.46 4.75
CA PHE A 135 -17.95 -17.53 3.40
C PHE A 135 -19.03 -17.46 2.32
N HIS A 136 -18.64 -17.22 1.08
CA HIS A 136 -19.56 -17.11 -0.06
C HIS A 136 -20.44 -18.34 -0.29
N ASN A 137 -20.02 -19.51 0.17
CA ASN A 137 -20.78 -20.77 0.11
C ASN A 137 -21.67 -21.01 1.34
N GLY A 138 -21.68 -20.08 2.31
CA GLY A 138 -22.48 -20.15 3.54
C GLY A 138 -21.77 -20.81 4.73
N ASP A 139 -20.59 -21.39 4.57
CA ASP A 139 -19.80 -21.97 5.67
C ASP A 139 -19.41 -20.89 6.70
N PRO A 140 -19.40 -21.20 8.00
CA PRO A 140 -19.00 -20.24 9.03
C PRO A 140 -17.49 -19.99 9.00
N PHE A 141 -17.10 -18.73 9.25
CA PHE A 141 -15.70 -18.34 9.50
C PHE A 141 -15.31 -18.62 10.95
N THR A 142 -14.15 -19.24 11.15
CA THR A 142 -13.62 -19.61 12.47
C THR A 142 -12.10 -19.43 12.57
N ALA A 143 -11.56 -19.59 13.79
CA ALA A 143 -10.13 -19.55 14.07
C ALA A 143 -9.30 -20.64 13.35
N ASP A 144 -9.92 -21.76 12.98
CA ASP A 144 -9.28 -22.80 12.17
C ASP A 144 -8.91 -22.29 10.77
N ASP A 145 -9.77 -21.43 10.17
CA ASP A 145 -9.49 -20.81 8.88
C ASP A 145 -8.32 -19.83 8.96
N VAL A 146 -8.19 -19.12 10.08
CA VAL A 146 -7.06 -18.21 10.35
C VAL A 146 -5.75 -18.98 10.41
N LYS A 147 -5.70 -20.05 11.21
CA LYS A 147 -4.51 -20.91 11.34
C LYS A 147 -4.14 -21.51 10.00
N PHE A 148 -5.09 -22.08 9.28
CA PHE A 148 -4.90 -22.66 7.96
C PHE A 148 -4.36 -21.63 6.95
N SER A 149 -4.93 -20.43 6.90
CA SER A 149 -4.49 -19.36 6.00
C SER A 149 -3.05 -18.95 6.28
N PHE A 150 -2.68 -18.79 7.55
CA PHE A 150 -1.31 -18.47 7.94
C PHE A 150 -0.32 -19.58 7.55
N GLU A 151 -0.67 -20.84 7.79
CA GLU A 151 0.19 -21.99 7.45
C GLU A 151 0.42 -22.12 5.93
N ARG A 152 -0.55 -21.71 5.11
CA ARG A 152 -0.43 -21.66 3.65
C ARG A 152 0.30 -20.44 3.13
N ALA A 153 0.26 -19.32 3.84
CA ALA A 153 0.78 -18.04 3.35
C ALA A 153 2.22 -18.15 2.87
N LYS A 154 2.52 -17.51 1.75
CA LYS A 154 3.90 -17.33 1.29
C LYS A 154 4.59 -16.27 2.14
N GLY A 155 5.83 -16.51 2.52
CA GLY A 155 6.62 -15.58 3.32
C GLY A 155 7.40 -16.30 4.42
N ALA A 156 8.62 -16.76 4.09
CA ALA A 156 9.49 -17.46 5.04
C ALA A 156 9.75 -16.61 6.28
N GLN A 157 10.03 -15.32 6.11
CA GLN A 157 10.33 -14.40 7.20
C GLN A 157 9.23 -14.38 8.29
N LEU A 158 7.95 -14.31 7.88
CA LEU A 158 6.85 -14.32 8.84
C LEU A 158 6.74 -15.65 9.57
N LYS A 159 6.91 -16.77 8.85
CA LYS A 159 6.86 -18.13 9.42
C LYS A 159 8.04 -18.41 10.36
N GLU A 160 9.22 -17.90 10.06
CA GLU A 160 10.40 -18.02 10.93
C GLU A 160 10.25 -17.25 12.25
N LYS A 161 9.51 -16.15 12.26
CA LYS A 161 9.28 -15.32 13.47
C LYS A 161 8.14 -15.85 14.34
N VAL A 162 7.13 -16.50 13.74
CA VAL A 162 6.00 -17.08 14.48
C VAL A 162 6.31 -18.52 14.88
N LYS A 163 6.34 -18.76 16.17
CA LYS A 163 6.58 -20.10 16.76
C LYS A 163 5.38 -21.02 16.52
N GLU A 164 4.18 -20.50 16.77
CA GLU A 164 2.94 -21.27 16.60
C GLU A 164 1.71 -20.35 16.49
N VAL A 165 0.66 -20.87 15.85
CA VAL A 165 -0.69 -20.28 15.83
C VAL A 165 -1.61 -21.23 16.59
N VAL A 166 -2.15 -20.76 17.72
CA VAL A 166 -3.00 -21.53 18.63
C VAL A 166 -4.46 -21.15 18.43
N VAL A 167 -5.30 -22.13 18.09
CA VAL A 167 -6.75 -22.00 18.15
C VAL A 167 -7.17 -22.18 19.60
N VAL A 168 -7.57 -21.10 20.26
CA VAL A 168 -7.98 -21.11 21.69
C VAL A 168 -9.43 -21.59 21.81
N ASP A 169 -10.29 -21.06 20.95
CA ASP A 169 -11.68 -21.42 20.74
C ASP A 169 -12.08 -21.03 19.31
N PRO A 170 -13.30 -21.34 18.82
CA PRO A 170 -13.71 -21.04 17.45
C PRO A 170 -13.61 -19.56 17.06
N TYR A 171 -13.55 -18.63 18.02
CA TYR A 171 -13.51 -17.18 17.78
C TYR A 171 -12.33 -16.47 18.47
N THR A 172 -11.33 -17.25 18.90
CA THR A 172 -10.11 -16.71 19.51
C THR A 172 -8.89 -17.43 18.95
N VAL A 173 -7.99 -16.67 18.33
CA VAL A 173 -6.72 -17.20 17.81
C VAL A 173 -5.55 -16.42 18.42
N ARG A 174 -4.46 -17.13 18.70
CA ARG A 174 -3.27 -16.58 19.32
C ARG A 174 -2.03 -16.90 18.48
N PHE A 175 -1.24 -15.86 18.18
CA PHE A 175 0.07 -16.00 17.57
C PHE A 175 1.14 -15.89 18.65
N VAL A 176 2.02 -16.88 18.72
CA VAL A 176 3.15 -16.91 19.64
C VAL A 176 4.42 -16.72 18.84
N LEU A 177 5.25 -15.74 19.19
CA LEU A 177 6.49 -15.42 18.51
C LEU A 177 7.68 -16.08 19.18
N HIS A 178 8.77 -16.32 18.43
CA HIS A 178 10.05 -16.79 18.98
C HIS A 178 10.79 -15.72 19.78
N ALA A 179 10.64 -14.46 19.41
CA ALA A 179 11.22 -13.27 20.04
C ALA A 179 10.32 -12.05 19.77
N PRO A 180 10.44 -10.96 20.56
CA PRO A 180 9.72 -9.72 20.26
C PRO A 180 9.99 -9.27 18.83
N TRP A 181 8.93 -8.92 18.11
CA TRP A 181 9.03 -8.43 16.73
C TRP A 181 8.09 -7.27 16.49
N PRO A 182 8.58 -6.02 16.55
CA PRO A 182 7.76 -4.82 16.44
C PRO A 182 6.98 -4.73 15.12
N ASP A 183 7.48 -5.34 14.03
CA ASP A 183 6.82 -5.32 12.73
C ASP A 183 5.76 -6.41 12.54
N PHE A 184 5.44 -7.23 13.55
CA PHE A 184 4.46 -8.30 13.38
C PHE A 184 3.13 -7.77 12.84
N MET A 185 2.53 -6.77 13.50
CA MET A 185 1.26 -6.20 13.05
C MET A 185 1.42 -5.43 11.73
N THR A 186 2.53 -4.75 11.51
CA THR A 186 2.83 -4.07 10.24
C THR A 186 2.84 -5.04 9.07
N ILE A 187 3.41 -6.23 9.25
CA ILE A 187 3.48 -7.25 8.20
C ILE A 187 2.17 -8.03 8.07
N TYR A 188 1.52 -8.35 9.19
CA TYR A 188 0.31 -9.16 9.22
C TYR A 188 -0.97 -8.38 8.91
N GLY A 189 -1.07 -7.13 9.35
CA GLY A 189 -2.27 -6.29 9.27
C GLY A 189 -2.27 -5.26 8.13
N THR A 190 -1.23 -5.21 7.28
CA THR A 190 -1.17 -4.30 6.13
C THR A 190 -1.10 -5.06 4.80
N LEU A 191 -0.85 -4.32 3.71
CA LEU A 191 -0.69 -4.91 2.37
C LEU A 191 0.75 -5.37 2.08
N TRP A 192 1.58 -5.54 3.12
CA TRP A 192 2.93 -6.09 2.96
C TRP A 192 2.91 -7.59 2.62
N SER A 193 1.98 -8.33 3.22
CA SER A 193 1.75 -9.75 2.90
C SER A 193 0.26 -10.08 2.95
N ALA A 194 -0.15 -11.16 2.30
CA ALA A 194 -1.52 -11.66 2.39
C ALA A 194 -1.73 -12.67 3.52
N ALA A 195 -0.79 -12.79 4.47
CA ALA A 195 -0.86 -13.79 5.53
C ALA A 195 -2.05 -13.61 6.49
N GLY A 196 -2.56 -12.38 6.61
CA GLY A 196 -3.77 -12.07 7.39
C GLY A 196 -5.08 -12.22 6.62
N TRP A 197 -5.04 -12.52 5.30
CA TRP A 197 -6.19 -12.71 4.44
C TRP A 197 -6.66 -14.15 4.46
N ILE A 198 -7.97 -14.37 4.57
CA ILE A 198 -8.51 -15.67 4.98
C ILE A 198 -8.95 -16.51 3.78
N THR A 199 -8.45 -17.74 3.75
CA THR A 199 -8.86 -18.82 2.83
C THR A 199 -9.75 -19.81 3.58
N PRO A 200 -10.89 -20.24 3.04
CA PRO A 200 -11.78 -21.21 3.68
C PRO A 200 -11.16 -22.61 3.72
N LYS A 201 -10.78 -23.08 4.92
CA LYS A 201 -10.09 -24.35 5.12
C LYS A 201 -10.87 -25.55 4.56
N GLN A 202 -12.10 -25.74 5.01
CA GLN A 202 -12.91 -26.92 4.62
C GLN A 202 -13.13 -26.99 3.11
N TYR A 203 -13.45 -25.84 2.50
CA TYR A 203 -13.64 -25.79 1.06
C TYR A 203 -12.36 -26.07 0.30
N PHE A 204 -11.25 -25.45 0.71
CA PHE A 204 -9.93 -25.64 0.08
C PHE A 204 -9.47 -27.10 0.17
N GLU A 205 -9.60 -27.74 1.34
CA GLU A 205 -9.25 -29.16 1.54
C GLU A 205 -10.12 -30.08 0.66
N LYS A 206 -11.39 -29.71 0.45
CA LYS A 206 -12.32 -30.48 -0.40
C LYS A 206 -11.99 -30.41 -1.88
N VAL A 207 -11.64 -29.21 -2.40
CA VAL A 207 -11.47 -28.99 -3.85
C VAL A 207 -10.01 -29.04 -4.31
N GLY A 208 -9.08 -28.92 -3.38
CA GLY A 208 -7.63 -28.82 -3.63
C GLY A 208 -7.21 -27.47 -4.25
N PRO A 209 -5.90 -27.24 -4.43
CA PRO A 209 -5.37 -25.99 -4.99
C PRO A 209 -5.95 -25.65 -6.37
N ASP A 210 -5.95 -26.60 -7.28
CA ASP A 210 -6.46 -26.39 -8.65
C ASP A 210 -7.96 -26.12 -8.69
N GLY A 211 -8.73 -26.77 -7.82
CA GLY A 211 -10.16 -26.53 -7.68
C GLY A 211 -10.43 -25.13 -7.11
N PHE A 212 -9.65 -24.70 -6.14
CA PHE A 212 -9.77 -23.37 -5.55
C PHE A 212 -9.43 -22.26 -6.56
N LEU A 213 -8.37 -22.42 -7.37
CA LEU A 213 -8.02 -21.45 -8.42
C LEU A 213 -9.08 -21.35 -9.52
N LYS A 214 -9.85 -22.42 -9.79
CA LYS A 214 -10.95 -22.41 -10.77
C LYS A 214 -12.23 -21.77 -10.23
N HIS A 215 -12.51 -21.96 -8.94
CA HIS A 215 -13.70 -21.47 -8.26
C HIS A 215 -13.34 -20.92 -6.86
N PRO A 216 -12.63 -19.79 -6.77
CA PRO A 216 -12.27 -19.21 -5.49
C PRO A 216 -13.51 -18.71 -4.76
N ILE A 217 -13.57 -18.97 -3.45
CA ILE A 217 -14.54 -18.37 -2.55
C ILE A 217 -13.83 -17.67 -1.41
N GLY A 218 -14.45 -16.65 -0.85
CA GLY A 218 -13.88 -15.87 0.25
C GLY A 218 -14.96 -15.28 1.14
N LEU A 219 -14.61 -14.21 1.86
CA LEU A 219 -15.44 -13.49 2.81
C LEU A 219 -15.74 -12.05 2.34
N GLY A 220 -15.30 -11.71 1.12
CA GLY A 220 -15.32 -10.36 0.59
C GLY A 220 -16.67 -9.89 0.06
N PRO A 221 -16.72 -8.60 -0.36
CA PRO A 221 -17.94 -7.96 -0.87
C PRO A 221 -18.41 -8.47 -2.22
N TYR A 222 -17.58 -9.20 -2.96
CA TYR A 222 -17.91 -9.78 -4.25
C TYR A 222 -17.60 -11.26 -4.30
N LYS A 223 -18.42 -12.01 -5.03
CA LYS A 223 -18.29 -13.44 -5.31
C LYS A 223 -17.72 -13.66 -6.72
N PHE A 224 -16.87 -14.64 -6.88
CA PHE A 224 -16.36 -15.05 -8.19
C PHE A 224 -17.49 -15.58 -9.07
N VAL A 225 -17.52 -15.16 -10.34
CA VAL A 225 -18.45 -15.66 -11.36
C VAL A 225 -17.68 -16.44 -12.43
N SER A 226 -16.72 -15.81 -13.07
CA SER A 226 -15.93 -16.45 -14.13
C SER A 226 -14.61 -15.72 -14.37
N MET A 227 -13.65 -16.46 -14.92
CA MET A 227 -12.40 -15.92 -15.40
C MET A 227 -12.00 -16.54 -16.71
N LYS A 228 -11.63 -15.70 -17.68
CA LYS A 228 -10.89 -16.10 -18.87
C LYS A 228 -9.45 -15.59 -18.71
N PRO A 229 -8.48 -16.45 -18.36
CA PRO A 229 -7.12 -16.03 -18.04
C PRO A 229 -6.53 -15.11 -19.12
N GLY A 230 -5.95 -13.99 -18.69
CA GLY A 230 -5.37 -12.99 -19.58
C GLY A 230 -6.37 -12.14 -20.38
N ILE A 231 -7.67 -12.32 -20.20
CA ILE A 231 -8.72 -11.61 -20.93
C ILE A 231 -9.62 -10.84 -19.95
N GLU A 232 -10.40 -11.58 -19.14
CA GLU A 232 -11.38 -10.97 -18.24
C GLU A 232 -11.58 -11.75 -16.93
N LEU A 233 -11.95 -11.02 -15.88
CA LEU A 233 -12.45 -11.56 -14.62
C LEU A 233 -13.78 -10.90 -14.30
N VAL A 234 -14.78 -11.72 -13.97
CA VAL A 234 -16.14 -11.28 -13.62
C VAL A 234 -16.46 -11.66 -12.19
N MET A 235 -16.97 -10.71 -11.43
CA MET A 235 -17.42 -10.90 -10.06
C MET A 235 -18.82 -10.30 -9.86
N GLU A 236 -19.58 -10.83 -8.90
CA GLU A 236 -20.94 -10.37 -8.56
C GLU A 236 -21.03 -10.02 -7.08
N ALA A 237 -21.82 -8.99 -6.77
CA ALA A 237 -21.99 -8.50 -5.40
C ALA A 237 -22.45 -9.60 -4.44
N ASN A 238 -21.82 -9.65 -3.27
CA ASN A 238 -22.27 -10.45 -2.14
C ASN A 238 -23.33 -9.66 -1.37
N GLU A 239 -24.61 -9.97 -1.61
CA GLU A 239 -25.72 -9.30 -0.97
C GLU A 239 -25.80 -9.57 0.55
N ASP A 240 -25.11 -10.63 1.02
CA ASP A 240 -25.00 -10.99 2.44
C ASP A 240 -23.67 -10.52 3.07
N TYR A 241 -22.98 -9.57 2.43
CA TYR A 241 -21.68 -9.12 2.93
C TYR A 241 -21.81 -8.47 4.31
N TRP A 242 -21.02 -8.97 5.24
CA TRP A 242 -21.12 -8.65 6.67
C TRP A 242 -20.86 -7.18 7.04
N ARG A 243 -20.10 -6.43 6.21
CA ARG A 243 -19.75 -5.03 6.50
C ARG A 243 -20.66 -4.03 5.81
N LYS A 244 -20.67 -4.00 4.49
CA LYS A 244 -21.47 -3.09 3.68
C LYS A 244 -21.76 -3.71 2.33
N VAL A 245 -23.00 -3.96 2.01
CA VAL A 245 -23.39 -4.50 0.71
C VAL A 245 -22.99 -3.54 -0.40
N PRO A 246 -22.31 -4.02 -1.46
CA PRO A 246 -21.96 -3.19 -2.62
C PRO A 246 -23.21 -2.61 -3.30
N SER A 247 -23.08 -1.42 -3.90
CA SER A 247 -24.15 -0.84 -4.73
C SER A 247 -24.08 -1.26 -6.18
N VAL A 248 -22.88 -1.64 -6.68
CA VAL A 248 -22.68 -2.12 -8.05
C VAL A 248 -22.82 -3.63 -8.06
N LYS A 249 -23.72 -4.16 -8.96
CA LYS A 249 -24.02 -5.58 -9.01
C LYS A 249 -22.88 -6.42 -9.57
N ARG A 250 -22.19 -5.95 -10.61
CA ARG A 250 -21.11 -6.69 -11.28
C ARG A 250 -19.86 -5.85 -11.44
N LEU A 251 -18.71 -6.47 -11.21
CA LEU A 251 -17.40 -5.93 -11.59
C LEU A 251 -16.83 -6.78 -12.72
N VAL A 252 -16.35 -6.15 -13.77
CA VAL A 252 -15.67 -6.79 -14.89
C VAL A 252 -14.31 -6.16 -15.08
N TYR A 253 -13.26 -6.95 -14.96
CA TYR A 253 -11.88 -6.53 -15.17
C TYR A 253 -11.37 -7.09 -16.48
N PHE A 254 -10.96 -6.21 -17.40
CA PHE A 254 -10.32 -6.57 -18.66
C PHE A 254 -8.81 -6.41 -18.54
N SER A 255 -8.06 -7.47 -18.89
CA SER A 255 -6.60 -7.41 -19.03
C SER A 255 -6.25 -6.70 -20.34
N VAL A 256 -5.80 -5.45 -20.27
CA VAL A 256 -5.48 -4.61 -21.43
C VAL A 256 -4.10 -3.97 -21.21
N PRO A 257 -2.99 -4.67 -21.49
CA PRO A 257 -1.64 -4.16 -21.24
C PRO A 257 -1.32 -2.87 -21.99
N GLU A 258 -1.84 -2.69 -23.21
CA GLU A 258 -1.57 -1.53 -24.06
C GLU A 258 -2.34 -0.28 -23.60
N ALA A 259 -1.61 0.79 -23.21
CA ALA A 259 -2.19 2.01 -22.66
C ALA A 259 -3.11 2.75 -23.65
N THR A 260 -2.73 2.79 -24.93
CA THR A 260 -3.53 3.40 -26.01
C THR A 260 -4.87 2.68 -26.19
N THR A 261 -4.88 1.36 -26.08
CA THR A 261 -6.10 0.56 -26.13
C THR A 261 -7.00 0.85 -24.91
N ARG A 262 -6.44 0.94 -23.70
CA ARG A 262 -7.21 1.32 -22.50
C ARG A 262 -7.86 2.70 -22.65
N LEU A 263 -7.12 3.68 -23.17
CA LEU A 263 -7.68 5.01 -23.41
C LEU A 263 -8.81 4.97 -24.46
N ALA A 264 -8.62 4.22 -25.55
CA ALA A 264 -9.64 4.08 -26.58
C ALA A 264 -10.92 3.43 -26.05
N MET A 265 -10.81 2.37 -25.24
CA MET A 265 -11.95 1.72 -24.58
C MET A 265 -12.69 2.69 -23.65
N LEU A 266 -11.95 3.50 -22.88
CA LEU A 266 -12.55 4.51 -21.99
C LEU A 266 -13.33 5.56 -22.79
N LYS A 267 -12.75 6.09 -23.86
CA LYS A 267 -13.39 7.10 -24.73
C LYS A 267 -14.63 6.58 -25.44
N ARG A 268 -14.69 5.28 -25.75
CA ARG A 268 -15.89 4.64 -26.35
C ARG A 268 -16.92 4.19 -25.31
N GLY A 269 -16.64 4.39 -23.99
CA GLY A 269 -17.52 3.91 -22.92
C GLY A 269 -17.58 2.38 -22.77
N GLU A 270 -16.62 1.66 -23.33
CA GLU A 270 -16.50 0.20 -23.18
C GLU A 270 -16.01 -0.16 -21.77
N VAL A 271 -15.29 0.74 -21.13
CA VAL A 271 -14.89 0.64 -19.72
C VAL A 271 -15.20 1.93 -18.98
N ASP A 272 -15.40 1.82 -17.67
CA ASP A 272 -15.72 2.93 -16.78
C ASP A 272 -14.46 3.51 -16.11
N LEU A 273 -13.40 2.69 -16.01
CA LEU A 273 -12.14 3.09 -15.42
C LEU A 273 -10.98 2.45 -16.18
N ALA A 274 -10.00 3.26 -16.57
CA ALA A 274 -8.78 2.82 -17.24
C ALA A 274 -7.56 3.25 -16.41
N TYR A 275 -6.79 2.27 -15.95
CA TYR A 275 -5.63 2.52 -15.09
C TYR A 275 -4.37 2.84 -15.88
N LEU A 276 -3.47 3.60 -15.25
CA LEU A 276 -2.12 3.89 -15.72
C LEU A 276 -2.12 4.47 -17.14
N LEU A 277 -2.63 5.71 -17.23
CA LEU A 277 -2.64 6.52 -18.46
C LEU A 277 -1.76 7.75 -18.20
N GLU A 278 -0.49 7.65 -18.56
CA GLU A 278 0.55 8.63 -18.26
C GLU A 278 0.90 9.49 -19.47
N GLY A 279 1.65 10.56 -19.24
CA GLY A 279 2.15 11.45 -20.28
C GLY A 279 1.02 11.99 -21.16
N GLU A 280 1.18 11.92 -22.48
CA GLU A 280 0.21 12.41 -23.48
C GLU A 280 -1.17 11.76 -23.35
N LEU A 281 -1.25 10.51 -22.90
CA LEU A 281 -2.53 9.82 -22.69
C LEU A 281 -3.30 10.45 -21.54
N GLY A 282 -2.63 10.82 -20.46
CA GLY A 282 -3.21 11.56 -19.33
C GLY A 282 -3.65 12.96 -19.74
N GLU A 283 -2.85 13.69 -20.54
CA GLU A 283 -3.23 14.99 -21.10
C GLU A 283 -4.47 14.87 -21.98
N SER A 284 -4.59 13.80 -22.77
CA SER A 284 -5.77 13.55 -23.61
C SER A 284 -7.05 13.37 -22.80
N ILE A 285 -6.96 12.81 -21.57
CA ILE A 285 -8.11 12.70 -20.66
C ILE A 285 -8.42 14.06 -20.03
N LYS A 286 -7.41 14.76 -19.55
CA LYS A 286 -7.55 16.08 -18.93
C LYS A 286 -8.26 17.09 -19.81
N ASN A 287 -8.05 16.98 -21.14
CA ASN A 287 -8.65 17.85 -22.16
C ASN A 287 -10.00 17.34 -22.69
N ASP A 288 -10.49 16.19 -22.21
CA ASP A 288 -11.77 15.62 -22.62
C ASP A 288 -12.85 15.98 -21.58
N PRO A 289 -13.92 16.72 -21.96
CA PRO A 289 -14.94 17.18 -21.01
C PRO A 289 -15.80 16.05 -20.44
N GLU A 290 -15.86 14.90 -21.10
CA GLU A 290 -16.64 13.74 -20.67
C GLU A 290 -15.87 12.85 -19.68
N LEU A 291 -14.54 13.00 -19.60
CA LEU A 291 -13.69 12.15 -18.81
C LEU A 291 -13.12 12.89 -17.59
N LYS A 292 -12.78 12.14 -16.56
CA LYS A 292 -12.08 12.68 -15.39
C LYS A 292 -10.73 12.01 -15.24
N LEU A 293 -9.67 12.82 -15.15
CA LEU A 293 -8.34 12.35 -14.74
C LEU A 293 -8.28 12.24 -13.21
N ALA A 294 -7.93 11.07 -12.70
CA ALA A 294 -7.73 10.84 -11.29
C ALA A 294 -6.30 10.38 -11.02
N PHE A 295 -5.68 10.94 -9.98
CA PHE A 295 -4.35 10.54 -9.54
C PHE A 295 -4.44 9.67 -8.29
N SER A 296 -3.67 8.58 -8.30
CA SER A 296 -3.45 7.71 -7.15
C SER A 296 -1.99 7.80 -6.76
N GLY A 297 -1.67 8.16 -5.53
CA GLY A 297 -0.33 8.63 -5.22
C GLY A 297 0.38 8.00 -4.03
N GLY A 298 1.69 8.23 -3.98
CA GLY A 298 2.55 7.74 -2.91
C GLY A 298 2.69 6.22 -2.87
N ILE A 299 2.51 5.56 -4.02
CA ILE A 299 2.53 4.09 -4.12
C ILE A 299 3.93 3.50 -4.04
N GLY A 300 4.94 4.30 -4.32
CA GLY A 300 6.33 3.90 -4.34
C GLY A 300 7.25 5.06 -4.65
N THR A 301 8.54 4.81 -4.58
CA THR A 301 9.57 5.77 -4.98
C THR A 301 10.29 5.23 -6.21
N HIS A 302 10.25 5.98 -7.31
CA HIS A 302 11.10 5.70 -8.46
C HIS A 302 12.53 6.16 -8.17
N HIS A 303 13.50 5.33 -8.51
CA HIS A 303 14.91 5.58 -8.24
C HIS A 303 15.79 4.82 -9.22
N LEU A 304 17.05 5.23 -9.33
CA LEU A 304 18.06 4.38 -9.93
C LEU A 304 18.64 3.46 -8.86
N ASP A 305 18.73 2.17 -9.18
CA ASP A 305 19.44 1.17 -8.40
C ASP A 305 20.67 0.72 -9.21
N PHE A 306 21.85 0.83 -8.61
CA PHE A 306 23.14 0.59 -9.26
C PHE A 306 23.61 -0.83 -8.95
N PHE A 307 23.22 -1.81 -9.75
CA PHE A 307 23.55 -3.22 -9.50
C PHE A 307 25.05 -3.51 -9.52
N ASP A 308 25.76 -2.88 -10.45
CA ASP A 308 27.19 -3.11 -10.63
C ASP A 308 28.08 -2.29 -9.66
N MET A 309 27.47 -1.55 -8.71
CA MET A 309 28.25 -0.79 -7.70
C MET A 309 29.07 -1.69 -6.75
N TRP A 310 28.73 -2.97 -6.70
CA TRP A 310 29.39 -3.96 -5.86
C TRP A 310 30.58 -4.65 -6.58
N ASP A 311 30.78 -4.41 -7.87
CA ASP A 311 31.98 -4.81 -8.61
C ASP A 311 33.00 -3.67 -8.58
N ALA A 312 34.13 -3.87 -7.89
CA ALA A 312 35.19 -2.87 -7.78
C ALA A 312 35.81 -2.42 -9.14
N LYS A 313 35.58 -3.19 -10.21
CA LYS A 313 36.01 -2.84 -11.56
C LYS A 313 35.01 -1.96 -12.31
N SER A 314 33.79 -1.88 -11.82
CA SER A 314 32.73 -1.10 -12.44
C SER A 314 32.89 0.40 -12.14
N PRO A 315 32.69 1.31 -13.11
CA PRO A 315 32.59 2.74 -12.84
C PRO A 315 31.55 3.07 -11.77
N TRP A 316 30.49 2.27 -11.65
CA TRP A 316 29.42 2.44 -10.66
C TRP A 316 29.87 2.17 -9.22
N ALA A 317 31.05 1.56 -8.98
CA ALA A 317 31.59 1.38 -7.64
C ALA A 317 31.95 2.73 -6.97
N ASP A 318 32.32 3.74 -7.77
CA ASP A 318 32.66 5.07 -7.27
C ASP A 318 31.39 5.86 -6.90
N PRO A 319 31.20 6.30 -5.64
CA PRO A 319 30.04 7.10 -5.24
C PRO A 319 29.94 8.44 -5.98
N ARG A 320 31.03 9.01 -6.46
CA ARG A 320 31.02 10.25 -7.26
C ARG A 320 30.33 10.03 -8.61
N VAL A 321 30.51 8.87 -9.22
CA VAL A 321 29.82 8.48 -10.47
C VAL A 321 28.33 8.34 -10.23
N ARG A 322 27.91 7.67 -9.16
CA ARG A 322 26.50 7.53 -8.81
C ARG A 322 25.85 8.88 -8.46
N LYS A 323 26.58 9.75 -7.74
CA LYS A 323 26.13 11.11 -7.44
C LYS A 323 25.98 11.96 -8.70
N ALA A 324 26.91 11.84 -9.66
CA ALA A 324 26.81 12.48 -10.96
C ALA A 324 25.55 12.03 -11.71
N ALA A 325 25.24 10.74 -11.72
CA ALA A 325 24.00 10.22 -12.31
C ALA A 325 22.74 10.81 -11.62
N SER A 326 22.77 10.97 -10.29
CA SER A 326 21.66 11.59 -9.55
C SER A 326 21.47 13.07 -9.92
N LEU A 327 22.55 13.85 -9.99
CA LEU A 327 22.53 15.28 -10.34
C LEU A 327 22.13 15.52 -11.81
N ALA A 328 22.28 14.54 -12.69
CA ALA A 328 21.94 14.64 -14.11
C ALA A 328 20.43 14.61 -14.37
N ILE A 329 19.59 14.20 -13.42
CA ILE A 329 18.15 13.98 -13.64
C ILE A 329 17.35 15.21 -13.22
N ASP A 330 16.68 15.85 -14.18
CA ASP A 330 15.63 16.83 -13.88
C ASP A 330 14.36 16.12 -13.42
N ARG A 331 14.23 15.97 -12.12
CA ARG A 331 13.12 15.27 -11.47
C ARG A 331 11.77 15.93 -11.71
N LYS A 332 11.78 17.29 -11.77
CA LYS A 332 10.57 18.04 -12.03
C LYS A 332 10.10 17.87 -13.48
N ALA A 333 10.99 18.05 -14.44
CA ALA A 333 10.67 17.88 -15.85
C ALA A 333 10.23 16.44 -16.16
N LEU A 334 10.87 15.43 -15.54
CA LEU A 334 10.46 14.03 -15.68
C LEU A 334 9.06 13.79 -15.09
N SER A 335 8.74 14.37 -13.94
CA SER A 335 7.39 14.29 -13.35
C SER A 335 6.36 14.99 -14.22
N ASP A 336 6.67 16.18 -14.72
CA ASP A 336 5.76 16.93 -15.60
C ASP A 336 5.44 16.12 -16.88
N ALA A 337 6.47 15.51 -17.48
CA ALA A 337 6.31 14.73 -18.71
C ALA A 337 5.54 13.42 -18.52
N GLN A 338 5.79 12.70 -17.42
CA GLN A 338 5.25 11.34 -17.23
C GLN A 338 3.97 11.33 -16.40
N THR A 339 3.87 12.18 -15.38
CA THR A 339 2.77 12.16 -14.42
C THR A 339 2.05 13.50 -14.29
N LEU A 340 2.22 14.39 -15.27
CA LEU A 340 1.59 15.71 -15.32
C LEU A 340 1.87 16.55 -14.06
N GLY A 341 3.06 16.41 -13.48
CA GLY A 341 3.50 17.08 -12.26
C GLY A 341 2.91 16.52 -10.97
N ALA A 342 2.18 15.41 -11.02
CA ALA A 342 1.60 14.79 -9.83
C ALA A 342 2.65 14.17 -8.93
N SER A 343 3.66 13.49 -9.49
CA SER A 343 4.77 12.88 -8.73
C SER A 343 5.64 13.94 -8.09
N LYS A 344 6.10 13.70 -6.85
CA LYS A 344 6.85 14.67 -6.05
C LYS A 344 8.31 14.26 -5.92
N PRO A 345 9.27 15.12 -6.33
CA PRO A 345 10.70 14.86 -6.13
C PRO A 345 11.02 14.48 -4.69
N THR A 346 11.90 13.49 -4.51
CA THR A 346 12.32 13.00 -3.20
C THR A 346 13.80 12.65 -3.18
N GLY A 347 14.46 12.75 -2.02
CA GLY A 347 15.85 12.36 -1.82
C GLY A 347 16.02 11.00 -1.13
N GLY A 348 14.93 10.37 -0.69
CA GLY A 348 14.93 9.07 -0.02
C GLY A 348 14.11 8.02 -0.77
N VAL A 349 14.34 6.74 -0.46
CA VAL A 349 13.52 5.61 -0.99
C VAL A 349 12.39 5.23 -0.04
N VAL A 350 12.34 5.80 1.16
CA VAL A 350 11.24 5.65 2.12
C VAL A 350 10.32 6.85 1.96
N LEU A 351 9.03 6.58 1.73
CA LEU A 351 8.03 7.64 1.54
C LEU A 351 7.90 8.50 2.80
N LYS A 352 7.83 9.82 2.67
CA LYS A 352 7.71 10.77 3.80
C LYS A 352 6.50 10.51 4.71
N SER A 353 5.48 9.82 4.21
CA SER A 353 4.28 9.45 4.97
C SER A 353 4.40 8.16 5.77
N MET A 354 5.50 7.44 5.65
CA MET A 354 5.75 6.20 6.39
C MET A 354 6.29 6.49 7.79
N GLU A 355 5.94 5.64 8.74
CA GLU A 355 6.54 5.64 10.08
C GLU A 355 8.05 5.41 9.97
N TYR A 356 8.84 6.12 10.76
CA TYR A 356 10.31 6.15 10.75
C TYR A 356 10.94 6.62 9.43
N ALA A 357 10.21 7.36 8.60
CA ALA A 357 10.79 7.99 7.42
C ALA A 357 11.69 9.17 7.82
N LEU A 358 12.90 9.22 7.28
CA LEU A 358 13.76 10.39 7.34
C LEU A 358 13.46 11.29 6.14
N PRO A 359 12.98 12.52 6.33
CA PRO A 359 12.78 13.46 5.24
C PRO A 359 14.13 13.89 4.66
N ILE A 360 14.45 13.40 3.46
CA ILE A 360 15.67 13.76 2.73
C ILE A 360 15.27 14.59 1.51
N GLU A 361 15.91 15.74 1.35
CA GLU A 361 15.67 16.58 0.17
C GLU A 361 16.27 15.96 -1.09
N PRO A 362 15.61 16.11 -2.25
CA PRO A 362 16.12 15.59 -3.51
C PRO A 362 17.40 16.29 -3.95
N ASP A 363 18.28 15.55 -4.60
CA ASP A 363 19.43 16.14 -5.27
C ASP A 363 18.97 17.18 -6.31
N PRO A 364 19.64 18.34 -6.41
CA PRO A 364 19.34 19.33 -7.44
C PRO A 364 19.67 18.80 -8.85
N TYR A 365 19.00 19.33 -9.86
CA TYR A 365 19.42 19.14 -11.24
C TYR A 365 20.62 20.05 -11.54
N ASP A 366 21.80 19.46 -11.66
CA ASP A 366 23.06 20.15 -11.95
C ASP A 366 23.97 19.30 -12.85
N PRO A 367 23.73 19.31 -14.18
CA PRO A 367 24.52 18.52 -15.12
C PRO A 367 25.97 19.00 -15.22
N GLU A 368 26.27 20.26 -14.90
CA GLU A 368 27.65 20.76 -14.93
C GLU A 368 28.45 20.25 -13.72
N GLN A 369 27.85 20.21 -12.54
CA GLN A 369 28.49 19.57 -11.39
C GLN A 369 28.61 18.06 -11.60
N ALA A 370 27.62 17.42 -12.25
CA ALA A 370 27.70 16.01 -12.61
C ALA A 370 28.93 15.70 -13.49
N LYS A 371 29.17 16.50 -14.52
CA LYS A 371 30.38 16.36 -15.38
C LYS A 371 31.69 16.56 -14.60
N LYS A 372 31.73 17.50 -13.66
CA LYS A 372 32.91 17.71 -12.79
C LYS A 372 33.18 16.49 -11.91
N LEU A 373 32.13 15.88 -11.35
CA LEU A 373 32.26 14.66 -10.55
C LEU A 373 32.77 13.49 -11.39
N LEU A 374 32.26 13.31 -12.63
CA LEU A 374 32.75 12.29 -13.56
C LEU A 374 34.22 12.50 -13.89
N ALA A 375 34.63 13.75 -14.20
CA ALA A 375 36.03 14.05 -14.49
C ALA A 375 36.94 13.74 -13.28
N ALA A 376 36.50 14.12 -12.06
CA ALA A 376 37.21 13.82 -10.81
C ALA A 376 37.28 12.31 -10.50
N ALA A 377 36.31 11.53 -10.99
CA ALA A 377 36.29 10.08 -10.89
C ALA A 377 37.14 9.38 -11.99
N GLY A 378 37.74 10.14 -12.91
CA GLY A 378 38.57 9.60 -14.00
C GLY A 378 37.84 9.42 -15.34
N TYR A 379 36.64 9.95 -15.48
CA TYR A 379 35.81 9.83 -16.68
C TYR A 379 35.47 11.20 -17.32
N PRO A 380 36.45 12.05 -17.67
CA PRO A 380 36.18 13.39 -18.22
C PRO A 380 35.44 13.37 -19.57
N ASN A 381 35.55 12.26 -20.33
CA ASN A 381 34.84 12.07 -21.60
C ASN A 381 33.65 11.09 -21.47
N GLY A 382 33.21 10.83 -20.26
CA GLY A 382 32.19 9.85 -19.98
C GLY A 382 32.68 8.39 -20.13
N PHE A 383 31.71 7.47 -20.08
CA PHE A 383 32.01 6.03 -20.18
C PHE A 383 30.81 5.24 -20.72
N ASP A 384 30.98 3.96 -21.03
CA ASP A 384 29.90 3.02 -21.32
C ASP A 384 29.35 2.50 -19.98
N GLY A 385 28.14 2.96 -19.61
CA GLY A 385 27.48 2.64 -18.35
C GLY A 385 26.74 1.29 -18.36
N GLY A 386 26.75 0.59 -19.50
CA GLY A 386 26.07 -0.71 -19.66
C GLY A 386 24.55 -0.58 -19.87
N ASP A 387 23.81 -1.57 -19.39
CA ASP A 387 22.36 -1.62 -19.53
C ASP A 387 21.66 -0.70 -18.50
N LEU A 388 20.60 0.01 -18.95
CA LEU A 388 19.56 0.55 -18.08
C LEU A 388 18.30 -0.28 -18.29
N THR A 389 17.88 -1.00 -17.25
CA THR A 389 16.71 -1.87 -17.30
C THR A 389 15.56 -1.25 -16.48
N PRO A 390 14.55 -0.65 -17.12
CA PRO A 390 13.39 -0.15 -16.38
C PRO A 390 12.51 -1.31 -15.91
N ILE A 391 12.02 -1.20 -14.67
CA ILE A 391 10.97 -2.12 -14.20
C ILE A 391 9.70 -1.92 -15.06
N PRO A 392 9.11 -3.00 -15.61
CA PRO A 392 7.88 -2.85 -16.39
C PRO A 392 6.68 -2.38 -15.53
N PRO A 393 5.85 -1.41 -16.05
CA PRO A 393 5.77 -0.97 -17.44
C PRO A 393 6.48 0.36 -17.78
N TYR A 394 7.46 0.81 -17.02
CA TYR A 394 8.01 2.18 -17.05
C TYR A 394 9.15 2.39 -18.07
N ALA A 395 9.03 1.80 -19.25
CA ALA A 395 10.04 1.92 -20.30
C ALA A 395 10.26 3.37 -20.76
N ALA A 396 9.17 4.15 -20.91
CA ALA A 396 9.23 5.55 -21.34
C ALA A 396 10.02 6.42 -20.34
N SER A 397 9.81 6.25 -19.04
CA SER A 397 10.60 6.95 -18.02
C SER A 397 12.08 6.53 -18.06
N GLY A 398 12.35 5.24 -18.31
CA GLY A 398 13.71 4.74 -18.49
C GLY A 398 14.44 5.38 -19.69
N GLU A 399 13.75 5.57 -20.80
CA GLU A 399 14.29 6.24 -21.99
C GLU A 399 14.67 7.70 -21.71
N ILE A 400 13.82 8.44 -21.00
CA ILE A 400 14.13 9.82 -20.60
C ILE A 400 15.38 9.85 -19.70
N VAL A 401 15.51 8.90 -18.77
CA VAL A 401 16.69 8.81 -17.89
C VAL A 401 17.95 8.49 -18.71
N VAL A 402 17.89 7.60 -19.71
CA VAL A 402 19.02 7.34 -20.63
C VAL A 402 19.50 8.64 -21.29
N ASN A 403 18.56 9.49 -21.74
CA ASN A 403 18.90 10.77 -22.37
C ASN A 403 19.57 11.73 -21.36
N TYR A 404 19.11 11.83 -20.13
CA TYR A 404 19.75 12.64 -19.08
C TYR A 404 21.17 12.16 -18.79
N LEU A 405 21.38 10.85 -18.64
CA LEU A 405 22.70 10.28 -18.40
C LEU A 405 23.64 10.50 -19.60
N GLY A 406 23.11 10.37 -20.82
CA GLY A 406 23.82 10.66 -22.07
C GLY A 406 24.33 12.10 -22.16
N ALA A 407 23.55 13.08 -21.66
CA ALA A 407 23.92 14.50 -21.69
C ALA A 407 25.15 14.83 -20.82
N ILE A 408 25.48 13.99 -19.85
CA ILE A 408 26.70 14.11 -19.03
C ILE A 408 27.81 13.13 -19.45
N GLY A 409 27.61 12.35 -20.53
CA GLY A 409 28.60 11.43 -21.09
C GLY A 409 28.49 9.99 -20.60
N ILE A 410 27.49 9.63 -19.78
CA ILE A 410 27.23 8.21 -19.41
C ILE A 410 26.34 7.58 -20.48
N ARG A 411 26.91 6.73 -21.31
CA ARG A 411 26.19 6.06 -22.40
C ARG A 411 25.53 4.79 -21.88
N MET A 412 24.20 4.76 -21.85
CA MET A 412 23.41 3.62 -21.42
C MET A 412 22.67 2.99 -22.60
N LYS A 413 22.50 1.66 -22.52
CA LYS A 413 21.66 0.90 -23.45
C LYS A 413 20.34 0.56 -22.75
N LEU A 414 19.22 1.07 -23.28
CA LEU A 414 17.90 0.72 -22.76
C LEU A 414 17.59 -0.76 -23.03
N ARG A 415 17.28 -1.51 -21.98
CA ARG A 415 16.92 -2.93 -22.05
C ARG A 415 15.55 -3.16 -21.46
N THR A 416 14.54 -3.28 -22.28
CA THR A 416 13.19 -3.62 -21.85
C THR A 416 13.02 -5.13 -21.69
N MET A 417 12.21 -5.54 -20.73
CA MET A 417 11.90 -6.95 -20.45
C MET A 417 10.39 -7.13 -20.22
N GLU A 418 9.91 -8.35 -20.43
CA GLU A 418 8.61 -8.75 -19.94
C GLU A 418 8.63 -8.78 -18.39
N ARG A 419 7.47 -8.48 -17.74
CA ARG A 419 7.41 -8.28 -16.29
C ARG A 419 7.84 -9.48 -15.48
N ALA A 420 7.36 -10.69 -15.81
CA ALA A 420 7.72 -11.89 -15.06
C ALA A 420 9.20 -12.24 -15.23
N ALA A 421 9.73 -12.08 -16.45
CA ALA A 421 11.15 -12.27 -16.75
C ALA A 421 12.03 -11.25 -16.00
N PHE A 422 11.59 -10.00 -15.89
CA PHE A 422 12.28 -8.98 -15.10
C PHE A 422 12.39 -9.40 -13.63
N PHE A 423 11.29 -9.75 -12.97
CA PHE A 423 11.32 -10.13 -11.56
C PHE A 423 12.10 -11.42 -11.30
N SER A 424 12.03 -12.41 -12.20
CA SER A 424 12.85 -13.61 -12.12
C SER A 424 14.34 -13.29 -12.21
N ALA A 425 14.73 -12.41 -13.13
CA ALA A 425 16.11 -11.98 -13.28
C ALA A 425 16.58 -11.13 -12.08
N PHE A 426 15.70 -10.25 -11.56
CA PHE A 426 15.98 -9.40 -10.41
C PHE A 426 16.25 -10.22 -9.15
N GLN A 427 15.33 -11.12 -8.79
CA GLN A 427 15.52 -12.05 -7.65
C GLN A 427 16.72 -12.98 -7.84
N GLY A 428 16.94 -13.45 -9.08
CA GLY A 428 18.10 -14.27 -9.43
C GLY A 428 19.43 -13.52 -9.49
N LYS A 429 19.49 -12.20 -9.17
CA LYS A 429 20.70 -11.35 -9.23
C LYS A 429 21.36 -11.35 -10.61
N LYS A 430 20.56 -11.44 -11.69
CA LYS A 430 21.04 -11.58 -13.08
C LYS A 430 21.03 -10.26 -13.86
N LEU A 431 20.39 -9.22 -13.34
CA LEU A 431 20.40 -7.90 -13.96
C LEU A 431 21.77 -7.24 -13.73
N LYS A 432 22.19 -6.41 -14.68
CA LYS A 432 23.47 -5.69 -14.69
C LYS A 432 23.23 -4.20 -14.96
N GLY A 433 24.26 -3.40 -14.71
CA GLY A 433 24.22 -1.95 -14.93
C GLY A 433 23.31 -1.24 -13.92
N VAL A 434 22.31 -0.53 -14.43
CA VAL A 434 21.42 0.29 -13.65
C VAL A 434 19.96 -0.11 -13.88
N CYS A 435 19.18 -0.13 -12.83
CA CYS A 435 17.73 -0.27 -12.92
C CYS A 435 17.06 1.09 -12.71
N PHE A 436 16.12 1.44 -13.58
CA PHE A 436 15.07 2.39 -13.22
C PHE A 436 13.99 1.59 -12.48
N CYS A 437 14.10 1.57 -11.17
CA CYS A 437 13.32 0.71 -10.31
C CYS A 437 12.28 1.49 -9.50
N THR A 438 11.34 0.76 -8.91
CA THR A 438 10.45 1.30 -7.87
C THR A 438 10.41 0.34 -6.69
N ILE A 439 10.43 0.87 -5.49
CA ILE A 439 10.09 0.14 -4.30
C ILE A 439 8.65 0.54 -3.93
N ALA A 440 7.73 -0.40 -3.98
CA ALA A 440 6.30 -0.20 -3.70
C ALA A 440 5.88 -1.12 -2.55
N ILE A 441 6.48 -0.95 -1.37
CA ILE A 441 6.24 -1.78 -0.20
C ILE A 441 5.50 -0.96 0.85
N TYR A 442 4.53 -1.58 1.52
CA TYR A 442 3.72 -1.01 2.58
C TYR A 442 4.34 -1.20 3.95
N GLY A 443 3.80 -0.48 4.93
CA GLY A 443 4.22 -0.57 6.31
C GLY A 443 5.00 0.65 6.76
N ASN A 444 6.18 0.43 7.31
CA ASN A 444 7.09 1.46 7.83
C ASN A 444 8.47 1.42 7.13
N ALA A 445 9.41 2.25 7.57
CA ALA A 445 10.75 2.30 6.98
C ALA A 445 11.47 0.94 7.03
N SER A 446 11.33 0.18 8.12
CA SER A 446 11.95 -1.15 8.26
C SER A 446 11.48 -2.12 7.18
N THR A 447 10.16 -2.24 7.00
CA THR A 447 9.57 -3.14 5.99
C THR A 447 9.83 -2.66 4.57
N ARG A 448 9.93 -1.32 4.38
CA ARG A 448 10.21 -0.70 3.08
C ARG A 448 11.58 -1.06 2.54
N ILE A 449 12.60 -1.09 3.39
CA ILE A 449 13.98 -1.37 2.99
C ILE A 449 14.35 -2.86 3.08
N ALA A 450 13.52 -3.69 3.70
CA ALA A 450 13.79 -5.09 4.02
C ALA A 450 14.36 -5.92 2.86
N GLU A 451 13.82 -5.74 1.66
CA GLU A 451 14.12 -6.57 0.50
C GLU A 451 15.27 -6.03 -0.37
N ASN A 452 15.61 -4.74 -0.23
CA ASN A 452 16.53 -4.05 -1.15
C ASN A 452 17.83 -3.59 -0.50
N VAL A 453 17.87 -3.46 0.84
CA VAL A 453 18.99 -2.80 1.54
C VAL A 453 19.88 -3.78 2.30
N PRO A 454 19.39 -4.64 3.20
CA PRO A 454 20.22 -5.64 3.85
C PRO A 454 20.82 -6.59 2.81
N SER A 455 22.06 -7.03 3.03
CA SER A 455 22.81 -7.88 2.08
C SER A 455 22.10 -9.20 1.74
N ASN A 456 21.26 -9.71 2.66
CA ASN A 456 20.44 -10.90 2.47
C ASN A 456 19.05 -10.62 1.89
N GLY A 457 18.72 -9.37 1.56
CA GLY A 457 17.45 -9.00 0.94
C GLY A 457 17.25 -9.67 -0.42
N SER A 458 16.00 -10.05 -0.73
CA SER A 458 15.69 -10.80 -1.96
C SER A 458 16.05 -10.04 -3.24
N TYR A 459 16.02 -8.70 -3.19
CA TYR A 459 16.40 -7.81 -4.29
C TYR A 459 17.75 -7.08 -4.09
N ALA A 460 18.43 -7.27 -2.96
CA ALA A 460 19.71 -6.65 -2.70
C ALA A 460 20.84 -7.36 -3.49
N TYR A 461 21.63 -6.63 -4.26
CA TYR A 461 22.78 -7.16 -5.02
C TYR A 461 24.08 -7.16 -4.20
N GLY A 462 24.04 -6.57 -3.03
CA GLY A 462 25.10 -6.49 -2.04
C GLY A 462 24.66 -5.59 -0.89
N GLY A 463 25.49 -5.45 0.14
CA GLY A 463 25.19 -4.64 1.31
C GLY A 463 26.47 -4.19 2.01
N TRP A 464 26.31 -3.35 3.01
CA TRP A 464 27.42 -2.90 3.88
C TRP A 464 27.24 -3.51 5.27
N PRO A 465 28.31 -4.05 5.89
CA PRO A 465 28.22 -4.69 7.20
C PRO A 465 27.63 -3.80 8.30
N ASP A 466 27.93 -2.51 8.30
CA ASP A 466 27.40 -1.53 9.26
C ASP A 466 25.89 -1.31 9.09
N VAL A 467 25.39 -1.31 7.85
CA VAL A 467 23.95 -1.23 7.54
C VAL A 467 23.24 -2.52 7.95
N ASP A 468 23.86 -3.68 7.65
CA ASP A 468 23.31 -4.99 8.03
C ASP A 468 23.20 -5.10 9.56
N GLU A 469 24.24 -4.65 10.30
CA GLU A 469 24.23 -4.65 11.77
C GLU A 469 23.11 -3.78 12.34
N LEU A 470 22.95 -2.54 11.85
CA LEU A 470 21.86 -1.64 12.26
C LEU A 470 20.50 -2.25 11.94
N TYR A 471 20.35 -2.83 10.75
CA TYR A 471 19.11 -3.45 10.33
C TYR A 471 18.74 -4.64 11.22
N GLN A 472 19.69 -5.51 11.56
CA GLN A 472 19.43 -6.64 12.46
C GLN A 472 19.07 -6.17 13.88
N LYS A 473 19.74 -5.15 14.43
CA LYS A 473 19.44 -4.61 15.75
C LYS A 473 18.02 -4.04 15.85
N GLN A 474 17.60 -3.24 14.83
CA GLN A 474 16.27 -2.64 14.84
C GLN A 474 15.13 -3.64 14.74
N LEU A 475 15.36 -4.86 14.18
CA LEU A 475 14.31 -5.89 14.04
C LEU A 475 13.72 -6.35 15.37
N THR A 476 14.48 -6.26 16.46
CA THR A 476 14.05 -6.71 17.80
C THR A 476 13.98 -5.56 18.81
N GLU A 477 14.31 -4.33 18.41
CA GLU A 477 14.24 -3.16 19.28
C GLU A 477 12.79 -2.76 19.52
N THR A 478 12.39 -2.77 20.78
CA THR A 478 11.01 -2.48 21.20
C THR A 478 10.80 -1.04 21.68
N ASP A 479 11.89 -0.29 21.91
CA ASP A 479 11.82 1.15 22.15
C ASP A 479 11.69 1.89 20.82
N PRO A 480 10.55 2.57 20.56
CA PRO A 480 10.31 3.22 19.27
C PRO A 480 11.36 4.29 18.93
N ALA A 481 11.84 5.06 19.92
CA ALA A 481 12.81 6.13 19.68
C ALA A 481 14.18 5.58 19.27
N LYS A 482 14.66 4.52 19.95
CA LYS A 482 15.90 3.84 19.56
C LYS A 482 15.81 3.18 18.20
N ARG A 483 14.64 2.60 17.90
CA ARG A 483 14.37 1.99 16.61
C ARG A 483 14.38 3.03 15.50
N GLU A 484 13.72 4.18 15.72
CA GLU A 484 13.72 5.32 14.79
C GLU A 484 15.15 5.81 14.52
N GLU A 485 15.96 5.99 15.56
CA GLU A 485 17.36 6.41 15.43
C GLU A 485 18.16 5.46 14.51
N MET A 486 18.03 4.14 14.71
CA MET A 486 18.69 3.14 13.85
C MET A 486 18.20 3.20 12.40
N LEU A 487 16.89 3.33 12.20
CA LEU A 487 16.29 3.40 10.86
C LEU A 487 16.63 4.72 10.15
N HIS A 488 16.70 5.82 10.88
CA HIS A 488 17.20 7.10 10.34
C HIS A 488 18.67 6.99 9.96
N ARG A 489 19.51 6.39 10.81
CA ARG A 489 20.94 6.21 10.49
C ARG A 489 21.16 5.36 9.23
N ILE A 490 20.36 4.30 9.04
CA ILE A 490 20.39 3.53 7.78
C ILE A 490 20.09 4.45 6.59
N GLN A 491 19.00 5.23 6.65
CA GLN A 491 18.57 6.10 5.57
C GLN A 491 19.62 7.18 5.25
N GLU A 492 20.28 7.74 6.26
CA GLU A 492 21.42 8.65 6.11
C GLU A 492 22.58 8.00 5.36
N ILE A 493 23.00 6.81 5.79
CA ILE A 493 24.08 6.05 5.13
C ILE A 493 23.77 5.78 3.66
N LEU A 494 22.52 5.38 3.36
CA LEU A 494 22.09 5.14 1.99
C LEU A 494 22.20 6.40 1.13
N HIS A 495 21.84 7.55 1.67
CA HIS A 495 21.96 8.85 1.00
C HIS A 495 23.41 9.30 0.86
N GLU A 496 24.20 9.32 1.95
CA GLU A 496 25.60 9.70 1.99
C GLU A 496 26.44 8.91 0.98
N ARG A 497 26.23 7.61 0.89
CA ARG A 497 26.96 6.71 -0.01
C ARG A 497 26.33 6.57 -1.39
N THR A 498 25.29 7.32 -1.67
CA THR A 498 24.50 7.26 -2.91
C THR A 498 24.19 5.82 -3.33
N ARG A 499 23.57 5.04 -2.41
CA ARG A 499 23.15 3.66 -2.68
C ARG A 499 22.11 3.61 -3.78
N PHE A 500 21.24 4.61 -3.77
CA PHE A 500 20.21 4.86 -4.78
C PHE A 500 20.32 6.29 -5.29
N ALA A 501 19.76 6.58 -6.46
CA ALA A 501 19.43 7.93 -6.87
C ALA A 501 17.89 8.06 -6.90
N PRO A 502 17.26 8.48 -5.79
CA PRO A 502 15.82 8.68 -5.73
C PRO A 502 15.39 9.77 -6.71
N ILE A 503 14.23 9.57 -7.33
CA ILE A 503 13.71 10.49 -8.35
C ILE A 503 12.48 11.18 -7.81
N TYR A 504 11.37 10.46 -7.62
CA TYR A 504 10.14 11.03 -7.06
C TYR A 504 9.27 9.96 -6.40
N ASP A 505 8.44 10.38 -5.47
CA ASP A 505 7.31 9.61 -4.99
C ASP A 505 6.26 9.57 -6.09
N TYR A 506 5.96 8.36 -6.53
CA TYR A 506 5.27 8.11 -7.76
C TYR A 506 3.74 8.16 -7.60
N PHE A 507 3.09 8.85 -8.54
CA PHE A 507 1.64 8.98 -8.64
C PHE A 507 1.14 8.45 -9.98
N TRP A 508 0.09 7.65 -9.95
CA TRP A 508 -0.56 7.10 -11.14
C TRP A 508 -1.65 8.01 -11.65
N ALA A 509 -1.71 8.18 -12.95
CA ALA A 509 -2.85 8.78 -13.63
C ALA A 509 -3.81 7.68 -14.10
N SER A 510 -5.09 7.85 -13.84
CA SER A 510 -6.16 6.95 -14.26
C SER A 510 -7.30 7.74 -14.87
N GLY A 511 -7.91 7.22 -15.92
CA GLY A 511 -9.08 7.81 -16.55
C GLY A 511 -10.37 7.22 -15.94
N VAL A 512 -11.32 8.10 -15.63
CA VAL A 512 -12.63 7.75 -15.06
C VAL A 512 -13.71 8.24 -16.02
N GLY A 513 -14.60 7.34 -16.43
CA GLY A 513 -15.68 7.59 -17.37
C GLY A 513 -16.88 8.30 -16.74
N PRO A 514 -17.79 8.84 -17.58
CA PRO A 514 -18.88 9.71 -17.15
C PRO A 514 -19.94 8.99 -16.28
N ARG A 515 -20.06 7.67 -16.38
CA ARG A 515 -20.99 6.88 -15.60
C ARG A 515 -20.60 6.70 -14.12
N VAL A 516 -19.34 6.93 -13.77
CA VAL A 516 -18.81 6.73 -12.43
C VAL A 516 -19.20 7.90 -11.53
N GLU A 517 -19.83 7.61 -10.40
CA GLU A 517 -20.05 8.56 -9.31
C GLU A 517 -18.87 8.53 -8.32
N GLU A 518 -18.50 7.31 -7.87
CA GLU A 518 -17.38 7.06 -6.97
C GLU A 518 -16.54 5.89 -7.46
N ALA A 519 -15.29 6.15 -7.78
CA ALA A 519 -14.34 5.13 -8.26
C ALA A 519 -13.61 4.39 -7.12
N ALA A 520 -13.74 4.86 -5.89
CA ALA A 520 -13.01 4.42 -4.70
C ALA A 520 -11.46 4.41 -4.88
N LEU A 521 -10.96 5.24 -5.80
CA LEU A 521 -9.51 5.42 -6.00
C LEU A 521 -8.93 6.22 -4.85
N MET A 522 -7.75 5.81 -4.35
CA MET A 522 -7.04 6.47 -3.24
C MET A 522 -7.85 6.65 -1.95
N LYS A 523 -8.87 5.86 -1.75
CA LYS A 523 -9.57 5.83 -0.45
C LYS A 523 -8.70 5.25 0.66
N ILE A 524 -7.79 4.37 0.29
CA ILE A 524 -6.80 3.74 1.17
C ILE A 524 -5.43 4.24 0.73
N ASP A 525 -4.82 5.12 1.52
CA ASP A 525 -3.48 5.63 1.26
C ASP A 525 -2.41 4.59 1.68
N PRO A 526 -1.46 4.23 0.82
CA PRO A 526 -1.21 4.61 -0.57
C PRO A 526 -1.66 3.54 -1.60
N PHE A 527 -2.83 2.95 -1.46
CA PHE A 527 -3.33 1.90 -2.36
C PHE A 527 -3.91 2.52 -3.66
N PRO A 528 -3.32 2.25 -4.85
CA PRO A 528 -3.64 3.00 -6.06
C PRO A 528 -4.91 2.54 -6.78
N TRP A 529 -5.42 1.34 -6.47
CA TRP A 529 -6.58 0.77 -7.13
C TRP A 529 -7.88 1.08 -6.37
N ALA A 530 -9.01 0.84 -7.03
CA ALA A 530 -10.30 0.96 -6.41
C ALA A 530 -10.42 0.01 -5.20
N ALA A 531 -10.54 0.59 -4.01
CA ALA A 531 -10.78 -0.12 -2.76
C ALA A 531 -11.22 0.86 -1.65
N PRO A 532 -12.09 0.44 -0.73
CA PRO A 532 -12.83 -0.81 -0.72
C PRO A 532 -13.89 -0.84 -1.82
N LEU A 533 -14.08 -2.01 -2.45
CA LEU A 533 -14.92 -2.11 -3.64
C LEU A 533 -16.42 -1.98 -3.37
N GLU A 534 -16.86 -2.17 -2.13
CA GLU A 534 -18.23 -1.87 -1.71
C GLU A 534 -18.55 -0.35 -1.66
N ASP A 535 -17.54 0.50 -1.81
CA ASP A 535 -17.72 1.95 -1.90
C ASP A 535 -17.83 2.48 -3.34
N VAL A 536 -17.52 1.64 -4.32
CA VAL A 536 -17.67 2.00 -5.75
C VAL A 536 -19.15 2.27 -6.07
N ARG A 537 -19.42 3.35 -6.82
CA ARG A 537 -20.78 3.70 -7.23
C ARG A 537 -20.84 4.18 -8.68
N LEU A 538 -21.90 3.79 -9.36
CA LEU A 538 -22.29 4.34 -10.65
C LEU A 538 -23.38 5.41 -10.45
N LYS A 539 -23.39 6.42 -11.32
CA LYS A 539 -24.50 7.39 -11.38
C LYS A 539 -25.77 6.64 -11.74
N ARG A 540 -26.86 7.05 -11.12
CA ARG A 540 -28.19 6.56 -11.52
C ARG A 540 -28.53 7.13 -12.89
N PRO A 541 -29.18 6.32 -13.76
CA PRO A 541 -29.65 6.80 -15.06
C PRO A 541 -30.55 8.01 -14.98
#